data_841ea13ef85f4f39883a8593385e984b
#
_entry.id   841ea13ef85f4f39883a8593385e984b
#
_cell.length_a   1.000
_cell.length_b   1.000
_cell.length_c   1.000
_cell.angle_alpha   90.00
_cell.angle_beta   90.00
_cell.angle_gamma   90.00
#
_symmetry.space_group_name_H-M   'P 1'
#
loop_
_entity.id
_entity.type
_entity.pdbx_description
1 polymer ?
#
loop_
_entity_poly.entity_id
_entity_poly.type
_entity_poly.pdbx_seq_one_letter_code
_entity_poly.pdbx_strand_id
1 'polypeptide(L)'
;TGETDEFGLPVRYPWANDYRGSAIVVYGHTPVPEAEWINNTICIDTGCVFGGKLTALRYPERELVSVPAARTYWEPTKPLRPETTDAPRPAELLDATDVLGERSVDTRLQPRITVAAENAAAAFEVMSRWAIDPRWLIYLPPTMAPTATSARPDILEHPTEAFAAYRRDGIVQVICEEKHMGSRAVVIVCRDAEVALRRFKIDDPIGGTIYTRTGRAFFADPAWQAKVIERTRAAVSAADLWDALDTDWLALDTELLPWSAKAEDLLRSQYAAVGASGHAMTTRAGELLAGALHRGIDVSDIAHRTEERVLAIDRFVEAYRQYCWSVEEPDDLQVAPFVVLAAEGALLAERDHGWHMSIAERLVAAGDGFIRPTRNLTVDLDDPESEAAAVTWWEQLVGDGGEGMVVKPLESIVTG
;
A
#
# COMPACT_ATOMS: atom_id res chain seq x y z
N THR A 1 22.61 -13.00 -31.50
CA THR A 1 21.92 -14.30 -31.37
C THR A 1 21.47 -14.88 -32.68
N GLY A 2 21.40 -14.10 -33.78
CA GLY A 2 20.90 -14.56 -35.08
C GLY A 2 19.38 -14.65 -35.18
N GLU A 3 18.68 -14.29 -34.13
CA GLU A 3 17.21 -14.20 -34.09
C GLU A 3 16.76 -12.84 -34.62
N THR A 4 15.62 -12.83 -35.30
CA THR A 4 14.96 -11.60 -35.76
C THR A 4 13.59 -11.48 -35.09
N ASP A 5 13.17 -10.22 -34.85
CA ASP A 5 11.82 -9.90 -34.37
C ASP A 5 10.77 -10.06 -35.51
N GLU A 6 9.52 -9.81 -35.16
CA GLU A 6 8.38 -9.88 -36.10
C GLU A 6 8.51 -8.92 -37.31
N PHE A 7 9.35 -7.91 -37.23
CA PHE A 7 9.66 -6.95 -38.29
C PHE A 7 10.91 -7.36 -39.09
N GLY A 8 11.51 -8.52 -38.79
CA GLY A 8 12.73 -9.01 -39.45
C GLY A 8 14.03 -8.30 -38.99
N LEU A 9 13.97 -7.53 -37.93
CA LEU A 9 15.14 -6.84 -37.37
C LEU A 9 15.87 -7.74 -36.34
N PRO A 10 17.21 -7.66 -36.24
CA PRO A 10 17.93 -8.45 -35.23
C PRO A 10 17.45 -8.15 -33.81
N VAL A 11 17.12 -9.20 -33.03
CA VAL A 11 16.81 -9.06 -31.61
C VAL A 11 18.06 -8.57 -30.88
N ARG A 12 17.94 -7.46 -30.17
CA ARG A 12 19.02 -6.84 -29.41
C ARG A 12 18.80 -7.08 -27.94
N TYR A 13 19.88 -7.50 -27.27
CA TYR A 13 19.87 -7.65 -25.81
C TYR A 13 19.81 -6.27 -25.15
N PRO A 14 18.91 -6.05 -24.17
CA PRO A 14 18.73 -4.78 -23.49
C PRO A 14 19.80 -4.57 -22.39
N TRP A 15 21.08 -4.58 -22.79
CA TRP A 15 22.24 -4.58 -21.90
C TRP A 15 22.27 -3.42 -20.89
N ALA A 16 21.64 -2.30 -21.20
CA ALA A 16 21.57 -1.15 -20.33
C ALA A 16 20.85 -1.47 -19.00
N ASN A 17 19.88 -2.39 -19.04
CA ASN A 17 19.13 -2.81 -17.83
C ASN A 17 20.05 -3.54 -16.84
N ASP A 18 21.05 -4.25 -17.34
CA ASP A 18 21.97 -5.05 -16.52
C ASP A 18 23.30 -4.33 -16.25
N TYR A 19 23.50 -3.12 -16.81
CA TYR A 19 24.73 -2.39 -16.59
C TYR A 19 24.86 -1.94 -15.13
N ARG A 20 26.01 -2.26 -14.51
CA ARG A 20 26.35 -1.92 -13.12
C ARG A 20 27.70 -1.22 -13.00
N GLY A 21 28.25 -0.76 -14.12
CA GLY A 21 29.51 -0.03 -14.13
C GLY A 21 29.38 1.39 -13.57
N SER A 22 30.48 1.94 -13.06
CA SER A 22 30.55 3.33 -12.58
C SER A 22 30.70 4.37 -13.70
N ALA A 23 31.13 3.93 -14.88
CA ALA A 23 31.28 4.82 -16.03
C ALA A 23 29.92 5.20 -16.62
N ILE A 24 29.81 6.46 -17.05
CA ILE A 24 28.65 6.91 -17.84
C ILE A 24 28.84 6.46 -19.28
N VAL A 25 27.81 5.77 -19.83
CA VAL A 25 27.81 5.31 -21.22
C VAL A 25 26.71 6.03 -22.00
N VAL A 26 27.10 6.81 -22.97
CA VAL A 26 26.18 7.47 -23.92
C VAL A 26 26.24 6.69 -25.24
N TYR A 27 25.08 6.26 -25.73
CA TYR A 27 25.01 5.41 -26.93
C TYR A 27 23.84 5.78 -27.85
N GLY A 28 23.81 5.16 -29.01
CA GLY A 28 22.78 5.32 -30.03
C GLY A 28 22.63 4.06 -30.87
N HIS A 29 22.12 4.22 -32.11
CA HIS A 29 21.90 3.15 -33.08
C HIS A 29 20.84 2.10 -32.63
N THR A 30 20.09 2.42 -31.60
CA THR A 30 18.89 1.72 -31.19
C THR A 30 17.87 2.78 -30.84
N PRO A 31 17.13 3.29 -31.83
CA PRO A 31 16.24 4.42 -31.60
C PRO A 31 15.24 4.16 -30.50
N VAL A 32 15.09 5.14 -29.60
CA VAL A 32 14.13 5.16 -28.50
C VAL A 32 13.19 6.36 -28.66
N PRO A 33 11.94 6.29 -28.18
CA PRO A 33 11.01 7.42 -28.27
C PRO A 33 11.49 8.65 -27.51
N GLU A 34 12.07 8.43 -26.32
CA GLU A 34 12.60 9.45 -25.42
C GLU A 34 13.97 9.00 -24.90
N ALA A 35 14.87 9.96 -24.70
CA ALA A 35 16.18 9.69 -24.09
C ALA A 35 16.03 9.64 -22.56
N GLU A 36 16.20 8.46 -22.00
CA GLU A 36 16.07 8.21 -20.56
C GLU A 36 17.36 7.61 -20.00
N TRP A 37 17.69 8.00 -18.76
CA TRP A 37 18.78 7.39 -18.03
C TRP A 37 18.38 6.01 -17.53
N ILE A 38 19.13 4.98 -17.92
CA ILE A 38 19.00 3.61 -17.45
C ILE A 38 20.29 3.24 -16.73
N ASN A 39 20.25 3.15 -15.43
CA ASN A 39 21.46 3.01 -14.61
C ASN A 39 22.44 4.17 -14.92
N ASN A 40 23.70 3.88 -15.25
CA ASN A 40 24.66 4.90 -15.71
C ASN A 40 24.76 4.95 -17.26
N THR A 41 23.69 4.61 -17.97
CA THR A 41 23.67 4.63 -19.43
C THR A 41 22.52 5.49 -19.96
N ILE A 42 22.69 6.06 -21.15
CA ILE A 42 21.64 6.80 -21.84
C ILE A 42 21.73 6.59 -23.36
N CYS A 43 20.59 6.26 -23.97
CA CYS A 43 20.45 6.30 -25.42
C CYS A 43 19.99 7.70 -25.84
N ILE A 44 20.79 8.42 -26.63
CA ILE A 44 20.41 9.74 -27.17
C ILE A 44 19.94 9.68 -28.62
N ASP A 45 19.85 8.50 -29.21
CA ASP A 45 19.25 8.31 -30.53
C ASP A 45 17.73 8.27 -30.39
N THR A 46 17.12 9.42 -30.55
CA THR A 46 15.65 9.58 -30.46
C THR A 46 14.98 9.59 -31.84
N GLY A 47 15.59 8.90 -32.79
CA GLY A 47 14.99 8.58 -34.08
C GLY A 47 14.74 9.79 -34.99
N CYS A 48 15.63 10.77 -35.01
CA CYS A 48 15.45 11.98 -35.82
C CYS A 48 15.16 11.68 -37.30
N VAL A 49 15.84 10.70 -37.91
CA VAL A 49 15.61 10.28 -39.30
C VAL A 49 14.20 9.72 -39.52
N PHE A 50 13.58 9.18 -38.51
CA PHE A 50 12.24 8.60 -38.49
C PHE A 50 11.14 9.57 -38.06
N GLY A 51 11.44 10.88 -38.02
CA GLY A 51 10.48 11.89 -37.61
C GLY A 51 10.40 12.14 -36.08
N GLY A 52 11.31 11.55 -35.31
CA GLY A 52 11.44 11.78 -33.88
C GLY A 52 12.16 13.10 -33.56
N LYS A 53 13.17 13.06 -32.69
CA LYS A 53 13.93 14.23 -32.23
C LYS A 53 15.42 14.05 -32.53
N LEU A 54 16.15 15.14 -32.68
CA LEU A 54 17.61 15.19 -32.56
C LEU A 54 17.92 15.56 -31.12
N THR A 55 18.50 14.64 -30.35
CA THR A 55 18.79 14.82 -28.94
C THR A 55 20.30 14.89 -28.69
N ALA A 56 20.70 15.83 -27.85
CA ALA A 56 22.07 16.01 -27.41
C ALA A 56 22.15 16.01 -25.89
N LEU A 57 23.22 15.47 -25.34
CA LEU A 57 23.54 15.51 -23.93
C LEU A 57 24.65 16.56 -23.68
N ARG A 58 24.36 17.56 -22.87
CA ARG A 58 25.37 18.48 -22.34
C ARG A 58 26.07 17.81 -21.15
N TYR A 59 27.37 17.81 -21.17
CA TYR A 59 28.21 17.27 -20.12
C TYR A 59 29.19 18.34 -19.60
N PRO A 60 29.39 18.50 -18.27
CA PRO A 60 29.03 17.59 -17.19
C PRO A 60 27.62 17.80 -16.60
N GLU A 61 26.85 18.78 -17.07
CA GLU A 61 25.54 19.19 -16.50
C GLU A 61 24.46 18.09 -16.57
N ARG A 62 24.66 17.11 -17.46
CA ARG A 62 23.70 16.02 -17.77
C ARG A 62 22.35 16.54 -18.28
N GLU A 63 22.35 17.71 -18.90
CA GLU A 63 21.18 18.33 -19.48
C GLU A 63 20.90 17.75 -20.87
N LEU A 64 19.66 17.32 -21.11
CA LEU A 64 19.20 16.88 -22.41
C LEU A 64 18.58 18.04 -23.18
N VAL A 65 19.03 18.25 -24.38
CA VAL A 65 18.50 19.25 -25.31
C VAL A 65 17.99 18.51 -26.55
N SER A 66 16.74 18.73 -26.91
CA SER A 66 16.12 18.06 -28.07
C SER A 66 15.47 19.05 -29.01
N VAL A 67 15.57 18.76 -30.31
CA VAL A 67 14.89 19.48 -31.38
C VAL A 67 14.05 18.49 -32.19
N PRO A 68 12.76 18.71 -32.39
CA PRO A 68 11.93 17.86 -33.25
C PRO A 68 12.48 17.80 -34.68
N ALA A 69 12.38 16.65 -35.33
CA ALA A 69 12.70 16.51 -36.74
C ALA A 69 11.75 17.39 -37.59
N ALA A 70 12.24 18.05 -38.59
CA ALA A 70 11.41 18.89 -39.49
C ALA A 70 10.40 18.04 -40.30
N ARG A 71 10.71 16.78 -40.54
CA ARG A 71 9.86 15.80 -41.26
C ARG A 71 10.39 14.38 -40.98
N THR A 72 9.62 13.36 -41.34
CA THR A 72 10.10 11.99 -41.50
C THR A 72 10.96 11.92 -42.77
N TYR A 73 12.21 11.52 -42.62
CA TYR A 73 13.16 11.36 -43.74
C TYR A 73 13.20 9.94 -44.25
N TRP A 74 12.87 8.98 -43.38
CA TRP A 74 12.77 7.56 -43.70
C TRP A 74 11.71 6.92 -42.84
N GLU A 75 10.82 6.09 -43.44
CA GLU A 75 9.81 5.35 -42.71
C GLU A 75 10.46 4.20 -41.94
N PRO A 76 10.27 4.11 -40.60
CA PRO A 76 10.85 3.05 -39.82
C PRO A 76 10.20 1.71 -40.11
N THR A 77 11.00 0.65 -40.23
CA THR A 77 10.49 -0.74 -40.37
C THR A 77 9.72 -1.18 -39.10
N LYS A 78 10.12 -0.66 -37.94
CA LYS A 78 9.44 -0.86 -36.65
C LYS A 78 9.00 0.49 -36.14
N PRO A 79 7.75 0.67 -35.71
CA PRO A 79 7.29 1.91 -35.08
C PRO A 79 8.19 2.32 -33.91
N LEU A 80 8.60 3.58 -33.86
CA LEU A 80 9.42 4.11 -32.76
C LEU A 80 8.67 4.07 -31.42
N ARG A 81 7.37 4.29 -31.47
CA ARG A 81 6.47 4.03 -30.34
C ARG A 81 5.65 2.79 -30.71
N PRO A 82 5.62 1.76 -29.85
CA PRO A 82 4.57 0.76 -29.96
C PRO A 82 3.24 1.52 -30.05
N GLU A 83 2.32 1.08 -30.90
CA GLU A 83 0.94 1.52 -30.81
C GLU A 83 0.43 1.03 -29.45
N THR A 84 0.72 1.77 -28.39
CA THR A 84 -0.02 1.61 -27.16
C THR A 84 -1.44 1.98 -27.54
N THR A 85 -2.34 1.04 -27.44
CA THR A 85 -3.77 1.29 -27.46
C THR A 85 -4.09 2.13 -26.22
N ASP A 86 -3.72 3.40 -26.29
CA ASP A 86 -4.00 4.43 -25.27
C ASP A 86 -5.48 4.85 -25.36
N ALA A 87 -6.27 4.05 -26.09
CA ALA A 87 -7.69 4.25 -26.20
C ALA A 87 -8.37 3.95 -24.88
N PRO A 88 -9.29 4.81 -24.45
CA PRO A 88 -10.13 4.54 -23.30
C PRO A 88 -10.85 3.20 -23.45
N ARG A 89 -10.89 2.42 -22.39
CA ARG A 89 -11.65 1.16 -22.33
C ARG A 89 -12.28 0.95 -20.95
N PRO A 90 -13.37 0.16 -20.87
CA PRO A 90 -13.99 -0.20 -19.59
C PRO A 90 -12.99 -0.86 -18.62
N ALA A 91 -13.24 -0.66 -17.33
CA ALA A 91 -12.37 -1.16 -16.25
C ALA A 91 -12.36 -2.70 -16.14
N GLU A 92 -13.41 -3.36 -16.68
CA GLU A 92 -13.53 -4.82 -16.62
C GLU A 92 -12.73 -5.53 -17.74
N LEU A 93 -12.19 -4.77 -18.70
CA LEU A 93 -11.46 -5.34 -19.83
C LEU A 93 -9.95 -5.28 -19.59
N LEU A 94 -9.39 -6.39 -19.11
CA LEU A 94 -7.95 -6.58 -19.04
C LEU A 94 -7.40 -6.78 -20.47
N ASP A 95 -6.49 -5.91 -20.89
CA ASP A 95 -5.76 -6.10 -22.13
C ASP A 95 -4.48 -6.90 -21.87
N ALA A 96 -4.23 -7.90 -22.69
CA ALA A 96 -3.03 -8.72 -22.59
C ALA A 96 -1.74 -7.88 -22.66
N THR A 97 -1.74 -6.82 -23.43
CA THR A 97 -0.60 -5.90 -23.61
C THR A 97 -0.27 -5.10 -22.33
N ASP A 98 -1.21 -4.98 -21.39
CA ASP A 98 -0.94 -4.31 -20.11
C ASP A 98 -0.04 -5.13 -19.19
N VAL A 99 0.02 -6.44 -19.41
CA VAL A 99 0.70 -7.38 -18.51
C VAL A 99 1.79 -8.17 -19.21
N LEU A 100 1.51 -8.69 -20.43
CA LEU A 100 2.43 -9.58 -21.13
C LEU A 100 3.67 -8.86 -21.66
N GLY A 101 4.72 -9.64 -21.91
CA GLY A 101 6.00 -9.18 -22.41
C GLY A 101 7.01 -8.83 -21.32
N GLU A 102 8.24 -8.57 -21.75
CA GLU A 102 9.28 -8.07 -20.84
C GLU A 102 8.97 -6.61 -20.47
N ARG A 103 9.07 -6.30 -19.19
CA ARG A 103 8.84 -4.94 -18.68
C ARG A 103 9.98 -4.50 -17.79
N SER A 104 10.34 -3.23 -17.90
CA SER A 104 11.30 -2.60 -17.02
C SER A 104 10.59 -1.60 -16.13
N VAL A 105 10.89 -1.67 -14.84
CA VAL A 105 10.39 -0.75 -13.82
C VAL A 105 11.54 0.13 -13.34
N ASP A 106 11.38 1.43 -13.48
CA ASP A 106 12.30 2.38 -12.90
C ASP A 106 12.09 2.45 -11.39
N THR A 107 13.19 2.39 -10.66
CA THR A 107 13.17 2.54 -9.22
C THR A 107 14.03 3.74 -8.81
N ARG A 108 13.67 4.38 -7.70
CA ARG A 108 14.37 5.57 -7.24
C ARG A 108 15.69 5.25 -6.53
N LEU A 109 15.71 4.20 -5.74
CA LEU A 109 16.82 3.87 -4.85
C LEU A 109 17.69 2.74 -5.38
N GLN A 110 17.22 2.03 -6.41
CA GLN A 110 17.92 0.91 -7.01
C GLN A 110 17.98 1.07 -8.54
N PRO A 111 18.84 0.32 -9.21
CA PRO A 111 18.83 0.23 -10.65
C PRO A 111 17.47 -0.23 -11.19
N ARG A 112 17.21 0.07 -12.47
CA ARG A 112 16.02 -0.42 -13.18
C ARG A 112 15.88 -1.94 -13.03
N ILE A 113 14.69 -2.39 -12.66
CA ILE A 113 14.36 -3.81 -12.49
C ILE A 113 13.63 -4.29 -13.74
N THR A 114 14.11 -5.39 -14.31
CA THR A 114 13.46 -6.02 -15.47
C THR A 114 12.64 -7.22 -15.02
N VAL A 115 11.36 -7.24 -15.41
CA VAL A 115 10.45 -8.38 -15.25
C VAL A 115 10.47 -9.17 -16.55
N ALA A 116 10.95 -10.41 -16.48
CA ALA A 116 11.03 -11.29 -17.64
C ALA A 116 9.64 -11.66 -18.19
N ALA A 117 9.54 -11.90 -19.50
CA ALA A 117 8.28 -12.19 -20.17
C ALA A 117 7.56 -13.43 -19.61
N GLU A 118 8.29 -14.45 -19.16
CA GLU A 118 7.72 -15.63 -18.51
C GLU A 118 7.04 -15.31 -17.17
N ASN A 119 7.60 -14.40 -16.38
CA ASN A 119 7.00 -13.94 -15.14
C ASN A 119 5.74 -13.11 -15.41
N ALA A 120 5.76 -12.29 -16.44
CA ALA A 120 4.59 -11.53 -16.89
C ALA A 120 3.44 -12.44 -17.35
N ALA A 121 3.74 -13.54 -18.04
CA ALA A 121 2.74 -14.51 -18.46
C ALA A 121 2.07 -15.22 -17.27
N ALA A 122 2.85 -15.61 -16.25
CA ALA A 122 2.32 -16.17 -15.00
C ALA A 122 1.45 -15.14 -14.24
N ALA A 123 1.88 -13.89 -14.20
CA ALA A 123 1.11 -12.80 -13.59
C ALA A 123 -0.22 -12.56 -14.31
N PHE A 124 -0.22 -12.63 -15.65
CA PHE A 124 -1.43 -12.43 -16.47
C PHE A 124 -2.53 -13.44 -16.14
N GLU A 125 -2.19 -14.71 -15.94
CA GLU A 125 -3.16 -15.73 -15.54
C GLU A 125 -3.85 -15.38 -14.21
N VAL A 126 -3.09 -14.93 -13.23
CA VAL A 126 -3.64 -14.53 -11.92
C VAL A 126 -4.44 -13.24 -12.03
N MET A 127 -3.93 -12.25 -12.76
CA MET A 127 -4.57 -10.94 -12.91
C MET A 127 -5.89 -11.05 -13.66
N SER A 128 -5.97 -11.87 -14.69
CA SER A 128 -7.20 -12.07 -15.48
C SER A 128 -8.38 -12.62 -14.66
N ARG A 129 -8.12 -13.20 -13.49
CA ARG A 129 -9.16 -13.80 -12.65
C ARG A 129 -9.58 -12.93 -11.47
N TRP A 130 -8.64 -12.15 -10.90
CA TRP A 130 -8.86 -11.52 -9.59
C TRP A 130 -8.37 -10.08 -9.47
N ALA A 131 -7.49 -9.63 -10.35
CA ALA A 131 -6.96 -8.27 -10.24
C ALA A 131 -7.93 -7.24 -10.84
N ILE A 132 -7.87 -6.04 -10.30
CA ILE A 132 -8.46 -4.87 -10.94
C ILE A 132 -7.66 -4.54 -12.22
N ASP A 133 -8.18 -3.65 -13.03
CA ASP A 133 -7.46 -3.15 -14.20
C ASP A 133 -6.08 -2.61 -13.79
N PRO A 134 -4.99 -3.09 -14.43
CA PRO A 134 -3.62 -2.70 -14.06
C PRO A 134 -3.34 -1.21 -14.23
N ARG A 135 -4.13 -0.48 -14.99
CA ARG A 135 -4.00 0.98 -15.11
C ARG A 135 -4.33 1.73 -13.82
N TRP A 136 -5.09 1.11 -12.91
CA TRP A 136 -5.32 1.62 -11.55
C TRP A 136 -4.19 1.31 -10.58
N LEU A 137 -3.35 0.30 -10.88
CA LEU A 137 -2.33 -0.16 -9.95
C LEU A 137 -1.19 0.86 -9.82
N ILE A 138 -0.87 1.23 -8.59
CA ILE A 138 0.26 2.07 -8.25
C ILE A 138 1.23 1.29 -7.36
N TYR A 139 2.47 1.76 -7.31
CA TYR A 139 3.45 1.21 -6.38
C TYR A 139 3.01 1.44 -4.95
N LEU A 140 3.11 0.38 -4.13
CA LEU A 140 2.88 0.43 -2.70
C LEU A 140 4.20 0.26 -1.96
N PRO A 141 4.47 1.06 -0.93
CA PRO A 141 5.55 0.79 -0.02
C PRO A 141 5.41 -0.61 0.59
N PRO A 142 6.52 -1.34 0.81
CA PRO A 142 6.46 -2.65 1.45
C PRO A 142 5.87 -2.54 2.85
N THR A 143 5.28 -3.63 3.32
CA THR A 143 4.88 -3.71 4.74
C THR A 143 6.13 -3.71 5.61
N MET A 144 6.04 -3.02 6.74
CA MET A 144 7.11 -3.03 7.73
C MET A 144 7.35 -4.43 8.29
N ALA A 145 8.60 -4.74 8.58
CA ALA A 145 8.93 -5.96 9.31
C ALA A 145 8.40 -5.87 10.75
N PRO A 146 7.98 -6.99 11.36
CA PRO A 146 7.64 -7.01 12.77
C PRO A 146 8.87 -6.65 13.61
N THR A 147 8.64 -6.06 14.78
CA THR A 147 9.71 -5.81 15.76
C THR A 147 10.24 -7.11 16.33
N ALA A 148 11.40 -7.07 16.99
CA ALA A 148 11.92 -8.19 17.74
C ALA A 148 10.96 -8.55 18.90
N THR A 149 10.97 -9.83 19.30
CA THR A 149 10.23 -10.28 20.49
C THR A 149 10.71 -9.51 21.71
N SER A 150 9.76 -9.06 22.52
CA SER A 150 10.06 -8.35 23.77
C SER A 150 10.92 -9.16 24.72
N ALA A 151 11.87 -8.51 25.38
CA ALA A 151 12.63 -9.10 26.47
C ALA A 151 11.80 -9.31 27.75
N ARG A 152 10.61 -8.71 27.85
CA ARG A 152 9.68 -8.88 28.97
C ARG A 152 8.97 -10.24 28.88
N PRO A 153 8.94 -11.04 29.95
CA PRO A 153 8.41 -12.40 29.90
C PRO A 153 6.88 -12.47 29.74
N ASP A 154 6.18 -11.40 30.06
CA ASP A 154 4.73 -11.29 30.09
C ASP A 154 4.12 -10.68 28.81
N ILE A 155 4.96 -10.16 27.90
CA ILE A 155 4.53 -9.42 26.71
C ILE A 155 5.33 -9.90 25.51
N LEU A 156 4.63 -10.26 24.42
CA LEU A 156 5.24 -10.74 23.19
C LEU A 156 5.90 -9.60 22.40
N GLU A 157 5.26 -8.45 22.32
CA GLU A 157 5.70 -7.27 21.59
C GLU A 157 5.69 -6.05 22.53
N HIS A 158 6.69 -5.18 22.37
CA HIS A 158 6.77 -3.94 23.14
C HIS A 158 7.43 -2.85 22.28
N PRO A 159 6.99 -1.57 22.35
CA PRO A 159 7.51 -0.51 21.48
C PRO A 159 9.00 -0.21 21.68
N THR A 160 9.56 -0.48 22.85
CA THR A 160 11.00 -0.28 23.10
C THR A 160 11.91 -1.09 22.20
N GLU A 161 11.45 -2.24 21.71
CA GLU A 161 12.21 -3.05 20.74
C GLU A 161 12.30 -2.36 19.39
N ALA A 162 11.21 -1.70 18.95
CA ALA A 162 11.20 -0.87 17.74
C ALA A 162 12.09 0.36 17.93
N PHE A 163 11.99 1.05 19.05
CA PHE A 163 12.83 2.22 19.36
C PHE A 163 14.32 1.86 19.37
N ALA A 164 14.68 0.73 19.97
CA ALA A 164 16.06 0.24 19.98
C ALA A 164 16.56 -0.12 18.57
N ALA A 165 15.69 -0.67 17.71
CA ALA A 165 16.04 -0.97 16.33
C ALA A 165 16.32 0.32 15.55
N TYR A 166 15.44 1.30 15.61
CA TYR A 166 15.62 2.58 14.94
C TYR A 166 16.83 3.36 15.41
N ARG A 167 17.15 3.34 16.72
CA ARG A 167 18.41 3.92 17.23
C ARG A 167 19.65 3.27 16.63
N ARG A 168 19.65 1.93 16.48
CA ARG A 168 20.77 1.23 15.82
C ARG A 168 20.96 1.66 14.37
N ASP A 169 19.85 2.01 13.71
CA ASP A 169 19.83 2.49 12.31
C ASP A 169 20.10 4.01 12.22
N GLY A 170 20.41 4.68 13.36
CA GLY A 170 20.71 6.11 13.40
C GLY A 170 19.49 7.02 13.30
N ILE A 171 18.29 6.50 13.47
CA ILE A 171 17.04 7.25 13.43
C ILE A 171 16.72 7.74 14.84
N VAL A 172 16.53 9.04 14.98
CA VAL A 172 16.24 9.68 16.28
C VAL A 172 14.78 10.14 16.42
N GLN A 173 14.07 10.32 15.31
CA GLN A 173 12.67 10.72 15.33
C GLN A 173 11.78 9.68 14.68
N VAL A 174 10.78 9.23 15.44
CA VAL A 174 9.79 8.27 14.97
C VAL A 174 8.38 8.81 15.22
N ILE A 175 7.41 8.27 14.49
CA ILE A 175 6.00 8.46 14.78
C ILE A 175 5.39 7.11 15.18
N CYS A 176 4.66 7.12 16.26
CA CYS A 176 3.83 6.01 16.70
C CYS A 176 2.40 6.27 16.23
N GLU A 177 1.81 5.35 15.51
CA GLU A 177 0.44 5.44 15.01
C GLU A 177 -0.39 4.30 15.60
N GLU A 178 -1.63 4.58 16.02
CA GLU A 178 -2.57 3.53 16.44
C GLU A 178 -2.73 2.51 15.33
N LYS A 179 -2.56 1.23 15.66
CA LYS A 179 -2.73 0.14 14.73
C LYS A 179 -4.21 -0.24 14.64
N HIS A 180 -4.81 -0.02 13.48
CA HIS A 180 -6.18 -0.42 13.22
C HIS A 180 -6.25 -1.89 12.84
N MET A 181 -7.21 -2.61 13.39
CA MET A 181 -7.53 -3.98 13.00
C MET A 181 -8.66 -3.96 11.97
N GLY A 182 -8.28 -3.96 10.72
CA GLY A 182 -9.18 -3.93 9.57
C GLY A 182 -8.64 -4.73 8.41
N SER A 183 -8.74 -4.17 7.22
CA SER A 183 -8.15 -4.73 6.01
C SER A 183 -7.50 -3.62 5.19
N ARG A 184 -6.18 -3.71 4.97
CA ARG A 184 -5.47 -2.72 4.16
C ARG A 184 -6.09 -2.61 2.78
N ALA A 185 -6.44 -1.40 2.40
CA ALA A 185 -7.04 -1.05 1.14
C ALA A 185 -6.34 0.16 0.51
N VAL A 186 -6.13 0.09 -0.80
CA VAL A 186 -5.72 1.24 -1.60
C VAL A 186 -6.94 1.85 -2.24
N VAL A 187 -7.14 3.13 -2.03
CA VAL A 187 -8.24 3.89 -2.61
C VAL A 187 -7.69 4.87 -3.63
N ILE A 188 -8.11 4.74 -4.88
CA ILE A 188 -7.89 5.77 -5.90
C ILE A 188 -9.21 6.48 -6.11
N VAL A 189 -9.21 7.78 -5.87
CA VAL A 189 -10.38 8.62 -6.04
C VAL A 189 -10.07 9.76 -7.00
N CYS A 190 -10.89 9.92 -8.04
CA CYS A 190 -10.86 11.03 -8.96
C CYS A 190 -11.95 12.05 -8.59
N ARG A 191 -11.73 13.32 -8.94
CA ARG A 191 -12.72 14.37 -8.76
C ARG A 191 -14.04 14.03 -9.47
N ASP A 192 -13.92 13.40 -10.64
CA ASP A 192 -15.05 12.88 -11.44
C ASP A 192 -14.61 11.75 -12.38
N ALA A 193 -15.55 11.21 -13.17
CA ALA A 193 -15.28 10.15 -14.14
C ALA A 193 -14.42 10.63 -15.33
N GLU A 194 -14.50 11.93 -15.70
CA GLU A 194 -13.71 12.48 -16.80
C GLU A 194 -12.21 12.48 -16.46
N VAL A 195 -11.87 12.66 -15.19
CA VAL A 195 -10.49 12.55 -14.69
C VAL A 195 -9.99 11.10 -14.83
N ALA A 196 -10.80 10.11 -14.46
CA ALA A 196 -10.46 8.70 -14.63
C ALA A 196 -10.19 8.36 -16.11
N LEU A 197 -11.05 8.84 -16.99
CA LEU A 197 -10.90 8.66 -18.43
C LEU A 197 -9.64 9.36 -18.96
N ARG A 198 -9.41 10.61 -18.58
CA ARG A 198 -8.26 11.41 -19.03
C ARG A 198 -6.93 10.86 -18.52
N ARG A 199 -6.87 10.57 -17.21
CA ARG A 199 -5.60 10.24 -16.54
C ARG A 199 -5.23 8.76 -16.63
N PHE A 200 -6.21 7.88 -16.45
CA PHE A 200 -6.01 6.43 -16.38
C PHE A 200 -6.47 5.71 -17.64
N LYS A 201 -7.12 6.40 -18.58
CA LYS A 201 -7.72 5.82 -19.78
C LYS A 201 -8.78 4.75 -19.47
N ILE A 202 -9.44 4.91 -18.34
CA ILE A 202 -10.47 3.98 -17.87
C ILE A 202 -11.82 4.66 -17.99
N ASP A 203 -12.71 4.05 -18.77
CA ASP A 203 -14.10 4.46 -18.90
C ASP A 203 -14.90 3.80 -17.77
N ASP A 204 -14.98 4.48 -16.66
CA ASP A 204 -15.66 4.02 -15.44
C ASP A 204 -16.49 5.16 -14.85
N PRO A 205 -17.82 5.01 -14.76
CA PRO A 205 -18.70 6.04 -14.22
C PRO A 205 -18.47 6.33 -12.73
N ILE A 206 -17.81 5.42 -11.99
CA ILE A 206 -17.49 5.60 -10.56
C ILE A 206 -16.37 6.64 -10.40
N GLY A 207 -15.43 6.70 -11.34
CA GLY A 207 -14.29 7.61 -11.27
C GLY A 207 -13.36 7.31 -10.11
N GLY A 208 -13.07 6.03 -9.89
CA GLY A 208 -12.16 5.57 -8.84
C GLY A 208 -12.31 4.09 -8.52
N THR A 209 -11.42 3.58 -7.69
CA THR A 209 -11.41 2.17 -7.30
C THR A 209 -10.87 1.97 -5.89
N ILE A 210 -11.24 0.84 -5.30
CA ILE A 210 -10.66 0.34 -4.05
C ILE A 210 -10.18 -1.10 -4.26
N TYR A 211 -8.95 -1.37 -3.86
CA TYR A 211 -8.35 -2.69 -4.03
C TYR A 211 -7.48 -3.10 -2.85
N THR A 212 -7.27 -4.39 -2.71
CA THR A 212 -6.41 -4.96 -1.67
C THR A 212 -4.93 -4.73 -2.01
N ARG A 213 -4.05 -4.87 -1.03
CA ARG A 213 -2.59 -4.80 -1.23
C ARG A 213 -2.07 -5.65 -2.39
N THR A 214 -2.75 -6.73 -2.72
CA THR A 214 -2.36 -7.65 -3.81
C THR A 214 -3.00 -7.32 -5.15
N GLY A 215 -3.66 -6.17 -5.30
CA GLY A 215 -4.28 -5.72 -6.55
C GLY A 215 -5.62 -6.38 -6.87
N ARG A 216 -6.25 -7.05 -5.92
CA ARG A 216 -7.59 -7.63 -6.11
C ARG A 216 -8.67 -6.60 -5.82
N ALA A 217 -9.78 -6.66 -6.53
CA ALA A 217 -10.96 -5.89 -6.16
C ALA A 217 -11.29 -6.10 -4.68
N PHE A 218 -11.58 -5.01 -3.98
CA PHE A 218 -11.87 -5.11 -2.55
C PHE A 218 -13.26 -5.71 -2.30
N PHE A 219 -14.25 -5.28 -3.07
CA PHE A 219 -15.62 -5.76 -3.01
C PHE A 219 -15.97 -6.59 -4.24
N ALA A 220 -16.82 -7.61 -4.06
CA ALA A 220 -17.38 -8.37 -5.15
C ALA A 220 -18.54 -7.61 -5.84
N ASP A 221 -19.27 -6.78 -5.08
CA ASP A 221 -20.36 -5.95 -5.57
C ASP A 221 -19.85 -4.54 -5.94
N PRO A 222 -19.95 -4.11 -7.21
CA PRO A 222 -19.55 -2.77 -7.64
C PRO A 222 -20.29 -1.63 -6.93
N ALA A 223 -21.52 -1.86 -6.44
CA ALA A 223 -22.29 -0.84 -5.71
C ALA A 223 -21.60 -0.45 -4.40
N TRP A 224 -20.96 -1.39 -3.72
CA TRP A 224 -20.19 -1.13 -2.50
C TRP A 224 -18.94 -0.29 -2.80
N GLN A 225 -18.24 -0.63 -3.88
CA GLN A 225 -17.11 0.17 -4.34
C GLN A 225 -17.55 1.60 -4.66
N ALA A 226 -18.63 1.75 -5.43
CA ALA A 226 -19.14 3.06 -5.83
C ALA A 226 -19.44 3.94 -4.60
N LYS A 227 -20.07 3.37 -3.58
CA LYS A 227 -20.42 4.11 -2.36
C LYS A 227 -19.19 4.54 -1.55
N VAL A 228 -18.20 3.65 -1.40
CA VAL A 228 -16.93 3.98 -0.72
C VAL A 228 -16.20 5.09 -1.46
N ILE A 229 -16.12 5.01 -2.79
CA ILE A 229 -15.47 6.06 -3.62
C ILE A 229 -16.24 7.38 -3.55
N GLU A 230 -17.58 7.36 -3.61
CA GLU A 230 -18.41 8.53 -3.45
C GLU A 230 -18.16 9.26 -2.11
N ARG A 231 -18.17 8.52 -1.00
CA ARG A 231 -17.92 9.08 0.33
C ARG A 231 -16.50 9.59 0.50
N THR A 232 -15.51 8.86 -0.03
CA THR A 232 -14.12 9.34 -0.04
C THR A 232 -13.98 10.62 -0.84
N ARG A 233 -14.60 10.71 -2.02
CA ARG A 233 -14.62 11.92 -2.86
C ARG A 233 -15.26 13.08 -2.14
N ALA A 234 -16.36 12.86 -1.46
CA ALA A 234 -17.04 13.88 -0.68
C ALA A 234 -16.14 14.41 0.46
N ALA A 235 -15.44 13.51 1.18
CA ALA A 235 -14.49 13.89 2.23
C ALA A 235 -13.30 14.69 1.68
N VAL A 236 -12.72 14.26 0.56
CA VAL A 236 -11.60 14.96 -0.12
C VAL A 236 -12.03 16.35 -0.57
N SER A 237 -13.25 16.48 -1.12
CA SER A 237 -13.81 17.77 -1.56
C SER A 237 -14.10 18.69 -0.38
N ALA A 238 -14.72 18.17 0.69
CA ALA A 238 -15.04 18.95 1.88
C ALA A 238 -13.77 19.38 2.66
N ALA A 239 -12.68 18.59 2.56
CA ALA A 239 -11.37 18.94 3.11
C ALA A 239 -10.58 19.92 2.22
N ASP A 240 -11.13 20.37 1.08
CA ASP A 240 -10.45 21.26 0.12
C ASP A 240 -9.08 20.72 -0.34
N LEU A 241 -8.97 19.38 -0.51
CA LEU A 241 -7.69 18.76 -0.86
C LEU A 241 -7.41 18.80 -2.35
N TRP A 242 -8.42 18.94 -3.20
CA TRP A 242 -8.21 19.10 -4.63
C TRP A 242 -7.39 20.35 -4.95
N ASP A 243 -7.75 21.46 -4.36
CA ASP A 243 -7.07 22.74 -4.59
C ASP A 243 -5.78 22.84 -3.76
N ALA A 244 -5.79 22.34 -2.51
CA ALA A 244 -4.60 22.38 -1.65
C ALA A 244 -3.43 21.54 -2.17
N LEU A 245 -3.70 20.48 -2.93
CA LEU A 245 -2.68 19.59 -3.51
C LEU A 245 -2.54 19.78 -5.02
N ASP A 246 -3.25 20.75 -5.61
CA ASP A 246 -3.28 21.01 -7.06
C ASP A 246 -3.50 19.72 -7.88
N THR A 247 -4.56 19.00 -7.57
CA THR A 247 -4.81 17.67 -8.14
C THR A 247 -6.29 17.42 -8.43
N ASP A 248 -6.56 16.57 -9.40
CA ASP A 248 -7.89 16.05 -9.69
C ASP A 248 -8.07 14.59 -9.26
N TRP A 249 -7.04 13.95 -8.71
CA TRP A 249 -7.12 12.59 -8.20
C TRP A 249 -6.12 12.34 -7.07
N LEU A 250 -6.46 11.42 -6.18
CA LEU A 250 -5.60 11.00 -5.07
C LEU A 250 -5.55 9.47 -4.99
N ALA A 251 -4.40 8.97 -4.59
CA ALA A 251 -4.21 7.59 -4.17
C ALA A 251 -3.89 7.57 -2.68
N LEU A 252 -4.71 6.85 -1.92
CA LEU A 252 -4.62 6.75 -0.47
C LEU A 252 -4.32 5.31 -0.06
N ASP A 253 -3.39 5.12 0.85
CA ASP A 253 -3.18 3.86 1.58
C ASP A 253 -3.96 3.93 2.88
N THR A 254 -4.87 2.99 3.07
CA THR A 254 -5.88 3.07 4.11
C THR A 254 -6.09 1.72 4.79
N GLU A 255 -6.67 1.75 5.97
CA GLU A 255 -7.30 0.57 6.58
C GLU A 255 -8.81 0.70 6.45
N LEU A 256 -9.46 -0.31 5.87
CA LEU A 256 -10.92 -0.39 5.81
C LEU A 256 -11.43 -1.21 6.99
N LEU A 257 -12.39 -0.65 7.71
CA LEU A 257 -13.02 -1.23 8.88
C LEU A 257 -14.53 -1.44 8.63
N PRO A 258 -15.15 -2.39 9.35
CA PRO A 258 -14.56 -3.25 10.39
C PRO A 258 -13.76 -4.42 9.80
N TRP A 259 -13.01 -5.11 10.65
CA TRP A 259 -12.32 -6.36 10.25
C TRP A 259 -13.32 -7.42 9.76
N SER A 260 -14.51 -7.46 10.36
CA SER A 260 -15.62 -8.36 9.94
C SER A 260 -16.03 -8.19 8.47
N ALA A 261 -15.82 -7.04 7.85
CA ALA A 261 -16.18 -6.82 6.44
C ALA A 261 -15.46 -7.77 5.46
N LYS A 262 -14.29 -8.29 5.82
CA LYS A 262 -13.49 -9.22 4.99
C LYS A 262 -13.27 -10.57 5.67
N ALA A 263 -13.28 -10.61 6.99
CA ALA A 263 -12.92 -11.79 7.78
C ALA A 263 -14.15 -12.49 8.42
N GLU A 264 -15.36 -12.26 7.94
CA GLU A 264 -16.59 -12.77 8.55
C GLU A 264 -16.56 -14.30 8.74
N ASP A 265 -16.19 -15.06 7.72
CA ASP A 265 -16.08 -16.52 7.80
C ASP A 265 -15.04 -16.97 8.81
N LEU A 266 -13.89 -16.30 8.86
CA LEU A 266 -12.83 -16.56 9.85
C LEU A 266 -13.33 -16.29 11.27
N LEU A 267 -13.98 -15.14 11.46
CA LEU A 267 -14.53 -14.75 12.75
C LEU A 267 -15.59 -15.74 13.24
N ARG A 268 -16.51 -16.14 12.39
CA ARG A 268 -17.56 -17.09 12.73
C ARG A 268 -17.02 -18.49 12.99
N SER A 269 -16.14 -18.99 12.11
CA SER A 269 -15.66 -20.37 12.16
C SER A 269 -14.59 -20.60 13.23
N GLN A 270 -13.79 -19.59 13.56
CA GLN A 270 -12.68 -19.72 14.49
C GLN A 270 -12.86 -18.88 15.75
N TYR A 271 -12.87 -17.55 15.65
CA TYR A 271 -12.85 -16.68 16.83
C TYR A 271 -14.09 -16.83 17.72
N ALA A 272 -15.28 -16.76 17.13
CA ALA A 272 -16.53 -16.94 17.88
C ALA A 272 -16.67 -18.37 18.43
N ALA A 273 -16.24 -19.38 17.67
CA ALA A 273 -16.28 -20.77 18.10
C ALA A 273 -15.32 -21.01 19.29
N VAL A 274 -14.10 -20.44 19.27
CA VAL A 274 -13.14 -20.54 20.38
C VAL A 274 -13.68 -19.84 21.62
N GLY A 275 -14.23 -18.62 21.49
CA GLY A 275 -14.83 -17.88 22.60
C GLY A 275 -15.99 -18.66 23.23
N ALA A 276 -16.95 -19.13 22.43
CA ALA A 276 -18.09 -19.88 22.90
C ALA A 276 -17.71 -21.20 23.59
N SER A 277 -16.79 -21.96 22.98
CA SER A 277 -16.31 -23.23 23.55
C SER A 277 -15.52 -22.99 24.83
N GLY A 278 -14.68 -21.97 24.87
CA GLY A 278 -13.92 -21.58 26.05
C GLY A 278 -14.82 -21.21 27.22
N HIS A 279 -15.84 -20.38 26.99
CA HIS A 279 -16.83 -20.05 28.03
C HIS A 279 -17.58 -21.27 28.56
N ALA A 280 -18.10 -22.11 27.66
CA ALA A 280 -18.85 -23.32 28.06
C ALA A 280 -17.98 -24.27 28.90
N MET A 281 -16.72 -24.47 28.47
CA MET A 281 -15.75 -25.33 29.16
C MET A 281 -15.38 -24.76 30.55
N THR A 282 -15.00 -23.50 30.63
CA THR A 282 -14.52 -22.88 31.88
C THR A 282 -15.65 -22.70 32.89
N THR A 283 -16.87 -22.33 32.46
CA THR A 283 -18.05 -22.29 33.33
C THR A 283 -18.31 -23.67 33.95
N ARG A 284 -18.31 -24.72 33.13
CA ARG A 284 -18.54 -26.07 33.64
C ARG A 284 -17.43 -26.57 34.57
N ALA A 285 -16.18 -26.27 34.23
CA ALA A 285 -15.05 -26.59 35.09
C ALA A 285 -15.12 -25.86 36.44
N GLY A 286 -15.48 -24.56 36.44
CA GLY A 286 -15.69 -23.77 37.68
C GLY A 286 -16.74 -24.36 38.59
N GLU A 287 -17.91 -24.74 38.05
CA GLU A 287 -18.98 -25.40 38.81
C GLU A 287 -18.51 -26.70 39.48
N LEU A 288 -17.77 -27.54 38.75
CA LEU A 288 -17.26 -28.80 39.24
C LEU A 288 -16.20 -28.62 40.34
N LEU A 289 -15.30 -27.64 40.16
CA LEU A 289 -14.25 -27.30 41.11
C LEU A 289 -14.83 -26.70 42.39
N ALA A 290 -15.80 -25.79 42.26
CA ALA A 290 -16.54 -25.27 43.42
C ALA A 290 -17.24 -26.39 44.22
N GLY A 291 -17.86 -27.35 43.53
CA GLY A 291 -18.44 -28.52 44.17
C GLY A 291 -17.42 -29.44 44.84
N ALA A 292 -16.21 -29.57 44.31
CA ALA A 292 -15.11 -30.32 44.91
C ALA A 292 -14.60 -29.64 46.18
N LEU A 293 -14.36 -28.32 46.15
CA LEU A 293 -13.98 -27.52 47.33
C LEU A 293 -15.02 -27.63 48.46
N HIS A 294 -16.29 -27.56 48.09
CA HIS A 294 -17.36 -27.72 49.08
C HIS A 294 -17.35 -29.09 49.77
N ARG A 295 -16.88 -30.12 49.08
CA ARG A 295 -16.68 -31.47 49.67
C ARG A 295 -15.38 -31.65 50.42
N GLY A 296 -14.58 -30.58 50.59
CA GLY A 296 -13.31 -30.62 51.29
C GLY A 296 -12.16 -31.21 50.47
N ILE A 297 -12.29 -31.31 49.14
CA ILE A 297 -11.21 -31.74 48.26
C ILE A 297 -10.39 -30.51 47.89
N ASP A 298 -9.09 -30.52 48.18
CA ASP A 298 -8.20 -29.42 47.85
C ASP A 298 -7.89 -29.39 46.35
N VAL A 299 -8.58 -28.51 45.64
CA VAL A 299 -8.38 -28.19 44.22
C VAL A 299 -8.16 -26.69 43.99
N SER A 300 -7.68 -26.00 45.03
CA SER A 300 -7.57 -24.54 45.04
C SER A 300 -6.74 -24.01 43.90
N ASP A 301 -5.58 -24.60 43.59
CA ASP A 301 -4.69 -24.19 42.50
C ASP A 301 -5.35 -24.36 41.13
N ILE A 302 -6.15 -25.42 40.95
CA ILE A 302 -6.84 -25.67 39.67
C ILE A 302 -8.02 -24.70 39.53
N ALA A 303 -8.72 -24.40 40.63
CA ALA A 303 -9.81 -23.45 40.65
C ALA A 303 -9.28 -22.04 40.27
N HIS A 304 -8.21 -21.60 40.90
CA HIS A 304 -7.60 -20.30 40.59
C HIS A 304 -7.17 -20.20 39.12
N ARG A 305 -6.45 -21.18 38.59
CA ARG A 305 -6.10 -21.21 37.16
C ARG A 305 -7.32 -21.25 36.22
N THR A 306 -8.43 -21.81 36.67
CA THR A 306 -9.67 -21.82 35.87
C THR A 306 -10.30 -20.43 35.86
N GLU A 307 -10.30 -19.71 36.97
CA GLU A 307 -10.75 -18.31 37.07
C GLU A 307 -9.89 -17.39 36.16
N GLU A 308 -8.57 -17.54 36.19
CA GLU A 308 -7.68 -16.79 35.27
C GLU A 308 -8.00 -17.06 33.79
N ARG A 309 -8.34 -18.33 33.44
CA ARG A 309 -8.75 -18.67 32.08
C ARG A 309 -10.09 -18.05 31.68
N VAL A 310 -11.06 -17.96 32.60
CA VAL A 310 -12.33 -17.25 32.35
C VAL A 310 -12.02 -15.81 31.96
N LEU A 311 -11.23 -15.11 32.77
CA LEU A 311 -10.84 -13.72 32.48
C LEU A 311 -10.09 -13.57 31.15
N ALA A 312 -9.22 -14.52 30.82
CA ALA A 312 -8.49 -14.50 29.55
C ALA A 312 -9.43 -14.69 28.35
N ILE A 313 -10.45 -15.57 28.46
CA ILE A 313 -11.45 -15.79 27.42
C ILE A 313 -12.33 -14.54 27.24
N ASP A 314 -12.77 -13.95 28.34
CA ASP A 314 -13.56 -12.71 28.30
C ASP A 314 -12.81 -11.60 27.59
N ARG A 315 -11.55 -11.37 27.96
CA ARG A 315 -10.68 -10.38 27.30
C ARG A 315 -10.44 -10.68 25.83
N PHE A 316 -10.26 -11.95 25.48
CA PHE A 316 -10.11 -12.36 24.07
C PHE A 316 -11.37 -12.03 23.26
N VAL A 317 -12.55 -12.35 23.80
CA VAL A 317 -13.84 -12.06 23.12
C VAL A 317 -14.07 -10.56 23.02
N GLU A 318 -13.76 -9.80 24.06
CA GLU A 318 -13.90 -8.34 24.09
C GLU A 318 -12.95 -7.67 23.10
N ALA A 319 -11.69 -8.10 23.04
CA ALA A 319 -10.67 -7.53 22.16
C ALA A 319 -11.07 -7.62 20.69
N TYR A 320 -11.43 -8.79 20.17
CA TYR A 320 -11.79 -8.88 18.75
C TYR A 320 -13.13 -8.22 18.42
N ARG A 321 -14.07 -8.13 19.37
CA ARG A 321 -15.37 -7.47 19.17
C ARG A 321 -15.26 -5.98 18.91
N GLN A 322 -14.23 -5.32 19.41
CA GLN A 322 -14.01 -3.89 19.17
C GLN A 322 -13.80 -3.57 17.69
N TYR A 323 -13.33 -4.55 16.92
CA TYR A 323 -13.04 -4.41 15.50
C TYR A 323 -14.08 -5.11 14.61
N CYS A 324 -15.16 -5.58 15.23
CA CYS A 324 -16.21 -6.34 14.54
C CYS A 324 -17.57 -5.75 14.87
N TRP A 325 -18.22 -5.18 13.88
CA TRP A 325 -19.63 -4.81 13.96
C TRP A 325 -20.37 -5.32 12.72
N SER A 326 -21.69 -5.31 12.76
CA SER A 326 -22.52 -5.74 11.62
C SER A 326 -22.31 -4.78 10.46
N VAL A 327 -22.12 -5.33 9.26
CA VAL A 327 -22.01 -4.58 8.02
C VAL A 327 -23.11 -5.09 7.10
N GLU A 328 -24.22 -4.36 7.07
CA GLU A 328 -25.38 -4.68 6.24
C GLU A 328 -25.41 -3.83 4.98
N GLU A 329 -24.84 -2.63 5.05
CA GLU A 329 -24.75 -1.68 3.95
C GLU A 329 -23.40 -0.97 3.93
N PRO A 330 -23.01 -0.36 2.79
CA PRO A 330 -21.73 0.34 2.67
C PRO A 330 -21.52 1.49 3.66
N ASP A 331 -22.60 2.04 4.20
CA ASP A 331 -22.56 3.13 5.19
C ASP A 331 -22.04 2.67 6.56
N ASP A 332 -22.07 1.35 6.83
CA ASP A 332 -21.49 0.77 8.05
C ASP A 332 -19.97 0.68 8.01
N LEU A 333 -19.35 0.93 6.85
CA LEU A 333 -17.91 0.90 6.67
C LEU A 333 -17.27 2.20 7.13
N GLN A 334 -16.01 2.08 7.57
CA GLN A 334 -15.12 3.22 7.85
C GLN A 334 -13.78 3.04 7.15
N VAL A 335 -13.14 4.16 6.81
CA VAL A 335 -11.81 4.17 6.19
C VAL A 335 -10.88 5.01 7.04
N ALA A 336 -9.75 4.43 7.44
CA ALA A 336 -8.68 5.13 8.16
C ALA A 336 -7.48 5.34 7.23
N PRO A 337 -7.30 6.52 6.63
CA PRO A 337 -6.13 6.81 5.80
C PRO A 337 -4.90 7.01 6.68
N PHE A 338 -3.75 6.49 6.22
CA PHE A 338 -2.48 6.66 6.92
C PHE A 338 -1.33 7.11 6.00
N VAL A 339 -1.46 6.95 4.66
CA VAL A 339 -0.51 7.52 3.69
C VAL A 339 -1.25 8.06 2.48
N VAL A 340 -0.89 9.24 2.04
CA VAL A 340 -1.23 9.75 0.71
C VAL A 340 -0.10 9.34 -0.23
N LEU A 341 -0.37 8.40 -1.13
CA LEU A 341 0.64 7.77 -1.97
C LEU A 341 1.04 8.66 -3.15
N ALA A 342 0.04 9.19 -3.85
CA ALA A 342 0.26 9.97 -5.06
C ALA A 342 -0.89 10.93 -5.37
N ALA A 343 -0.57 11.95 -6.15
CA ALA A 343 -1.49 12.91 -6.76
C ALA A 343 -1.03 13.22 -8.19
N GLU A 344 -1.71 14.13 -8.90
CA GLU A 344 -1.31 14.53 -10.25
C GLU A 344 0.12 15.08 -10.26
N GLY A 345 1.01 14.44 -11.04
CA GLY A 345 2.40 14.87 -11.17
C GLY A 345 3.27 14.73 -9.91
N ALA A 346 2.77 14.13 -8.81
CA ALA A 346 3.46 14.09 -7.53
C ALA A 346 3.45 12.70 -6.89
N LEU A 347 4.63 12.21 -6.50
CA LEU A 347 4.79 11.07 -5.61
C LEU A 347 4.82 11.58 -4.17
N LEU A 348 3.72 11.42 -3.47
CA LEU A 348 3.54 11.96 -2.11
C LEU A 348 3.98 10.99 -1.01
N ALA A 349 4.15 9.70 -1.34
CA ALA A 349 4.62 8.67 -0.40
C ALA A 349 5.99 8.98 0.24
N GLU A 350 6.70 9.99 -0.26
CA GLU A 350 7.99 10.43 0.25
C GLU A 350 7.91 11.59 1.25
N ARG A 351 6.73 12.15 1.44
CA ARG A 351 6.49 13.14 2.50
C ARG A 351 6.66 12.48 3.86
N ASP A 352 7.06 13.25 4.87
CA ASP A 352 7.13 12.77 6.24
C ASP A 352 5.77 12.29 6.76
N HIS A 353 5.79 11.38 7.73
CA HIS A 353 4.57 10.78 8.26
C HIS A 353 3.69 11.79 9.02
N GLY A 354 4.27 12.84 9.61
CA GLY A 354 3.52 13.93 10.23
C GLY A 354 2.66 14.67 9.20
N TRP A 355 3.19 14.91 8.00
CA TRP A 355 2.41 15.47 6.90
C TRP A 355 1.24 14.56 6.51
N HIS A 356 1.45 13.24 6.38
CA HIS A 356 0.38 12.31 6.06
C HIS A 356 -0.72 12.33 7.11
N MET A 357 -0.36 12.36 8.39
CA MET A 357 -1.33 12.43 9.49
C MET A 357 -2.11 13.75 9.44
N SER A 358 -1.47 14.88 9.11
CA SER A 358 -2.16 16.17 8.97
C SER A 358 -3.21 16.16 7.85
N ILE A 359 -2.97 15.47 6.75
CA ILE A 359 -3.95 15.26 5.68
C ILE A 359 -5.08 14.34 6.15
N ALA A 360 -4.75 13.26 6.86
CA ALA A 360 -5.76 12.37 7.44
C ALA A 360 -6.68 13.11 8.43
N GLU A 361 -6.13 13.96 9.29
CA GLU A 361 -6.90 14.81 10.22
C GLU A 361 -7.85 15.78 9.48
N ARG A 362 -7.40 16.38 8.38
CA ARG A 362 -8.27 17.22 7.53
C ARG A 362 -9.43 16.42 6.96
N LEU A 363 -9.18 15.20 6.47
CA LEU A 363 -10.23 14.32 5.97
C LEU A 363 -11.22 13.92 7.06
N VAL A 364 -10.75 13.63 8.27
CA VAL A 364 -11.58 13.34 9.44
C VAL A 364 -12.46 14.53 9.81
N ALA A 365 -11.89 15.73 9.88
CA ALA A 365 -12.60 16.95 10.25
C ALA A 365 -13.70 17.34 9.23
N ALA A 366 -13.50 16.99 7.96
CA ALA A 366 -14.43 17.25 6.87
C ALA A 366 -15.47 16.14 6.66
N GLY A 367 -15.25 14.96 7.27
CA GLY A 367 -16.09 13.78 7.07
C GLY A 367 -17.30 13.73 7.99
N ASP A 368 -18.18 12.78 7.67
CA ASP A 368 -19.43 12.46 8.40
C ASP A 368 -19.29 11.27 9.35
N GLY A 369 -18.04 10.94 9.77
CA GLY A 369 -17.69 9.76 10.55
C GLY A 369 -17.28 8.55 9.72
N PHE A 370 -17.33 8.63 8.40
CA PHE A 370 -16.81 7.60 7.48
C PHE A 370 -15.28 7.51 7.51
N ILE A 371 -14.62 8.67 7.59
CA ILE A 371 -13.17 8.72 7.77
C ILE A 371 -12.86 8.59 9.25
N ARG A 372 -12.18 7.49 9.61
CA ARG A 372 -11.77 7.20 10.98
C ARG A 372 -10.43 7.87 11.29
N PRO A 373 -10.29 8.54 12.44
CA PRO A 373 -9.00 9.10 12.84
C PRO A 373 -8.01 8.00 13.21
N THR A 374 -6.73 8.21 12.87
CA THR A 374 -5.61 7.44 13.37
C THR A 374 -4.87 8.28 14.41
N ARG A 375 -4.98 7.89 15.69
CA ARG A 375 -4.23 8.57 16.76
C ARG A 375 -2.74 8.36 16.53
N ASN A 376 -1.95 9.40 16.75
CA ASN A 376 -0.51 9.34 16.54
C ASN A 376 0.25 10.18 17.58
N LEU A 377 1.53 9.87 17.75
CA LEU A 377 2.45 10.58 18.63
C LEU A 377 3.85 10.57 18.02
N THR A 378 4.42 11.74 17.79
CA THR A 378 5.83 11.88 17.41
C THR A 378 6.70 11.69 18.65
N VAL A 379 7.77 10.89 18.51
CA VAL A 379 8.68 10.51 19.59
C VAL A 379 10.11 10.86 19.19
N ASP A 380 10.78 11.59 20.08
CA ASP A 380 12.22 11.81 20.02
C ASP A 380 12.90 10.70 20.83
N LEU A 381 13.67 9.85 20.15
CA LEU A 381 14.35 8.70 20.77
C LEU A 381 15.57 9.11 21.63
N ASP A 382 16.06 10.34 21.50
CA ASP A 382 17.11 10.89 22.36
C ASP A 382 16.54 11.50 23.65
N ASP A 383 15.20 11.66 23.74
CA ASP A 383 14.50 12.15 24.91
C ASP A 383 13.79 10.99 25.66
N PRO A 384 14.28 10.60 26.86
CA PRO A 384 13.66 9.53 27.64
C PRO A 384 12.21 9.82 28.08
N GLU A 385 11.83 11.09 28.25
CA GLU A 385 10.46 11.46 28.64
C GLU A 385 9.51 11.26 27.44
N SER A 386 9.94 11.59 26.23
CA SER A 386 9.21 11.35 24.98
C SER A 386 8.97 9.86 24.76
N GLU A 387 10.00 9.02 24.95
CA GLU A 387 9.88 7.57 24.86
C GLU A 387 8.93 6.99 25.93
N ALA A 388 9.06 7.44 27.18
CA ALA A 388 8.19 6.98 28.26
C ALA A 388 6.71 7.34 28.01
N ALA A 389 6.43 8.51 27.43
CA ALA A 389 5.08 8.90 27.04
C ALA A 389 4.49 7.95 26.00
N ALA A 390 5.28 7.55 24.99
CA ALA A 390 4.85 6.60 23.97
C ALA A 390 4.60 5.20 24.54
N VAL A 391 5.43 4.73 25.45
CA VAL A 391 5.23 3.46 26.16
C VAL A 391 3.93 3.49 26.98
N THR A 392 3.70 4.57 27.72
CA THR A 392 2.47 4.75 28.50
C THR A 392 1.24 4.74 27.60
N TRP A 393 1.30 5.42 26.46
CA TRP A 393 0.21 5.41 25.49
C TRP A 393 -0.02 4.02 24.91
N TRP A 394 1.05 3.28 24.57
CA TRP A 394 0.92 1.91 24.10
C TRP A 394 0.26 1.00 25.14
N GLU A 395 0.66 1.12 26.44
CA GLU A 395 0.05 0.36 27.52
C GLU A 395 -1.45 0.66 27.68
N GLN A 396 -1.84 1.93 27.49
CA GLN A 396 -3.25 2.33 27.48
C GLN A 396 -3.99 1.72 26.27
N LEU A 397 -3.44 1.83 25.06
CA LEU A 397 -4.04 1.24 23.85
C LEU A 397 -4.33 -0.25 24.02
N VAL A 398 -3.34 -1.00 24.50
CA VAL A 398 -3.45 -2.44 24.70
C VAL A 398 -4.37 -2.76 25.89
N GLY A 399 -4.31 -1.98 26.95
CA GLY A 399 -5.17 -2.11 28.12
C GLY A 399 -6.65 -1.90 27.79
N ASP A 400 -6.94 -1.01 26.87
CA ASP A 400 -8.29 -0.74 26.32
C ASP A 400 -8.72 -1.80 25.29
N GLY A 401 -7.88 -2.81 25.00
CA GLY A 401 -8.16 -3.89 24.05
C GLY A 401 -7.77 -3.55 22.61
N GLY A 402 -7.01 -2.48 22.38
CA GLY A 402 -6.47 -2.13 21.06
C GLY A 402 -5.36 -3.09 20.62
N GLU A 403 -5.09 -3.14 19.30
CA GLU A 403 -4.02 -3.97 18.73
C GLU A 403 -2.61 -3.47 19.07
N GLY A 404 -2.49 -2.22 19.52
CA GLY A 404 -1.22 -1.56 19.81
C GLY A 404 -0.91 -0.45 18.83
N MET A 405 0.35 -0.31 18.44
CA MET A 405 0.80 0.75 17.55
C MET A 405 1.74 0.26 16.46
N VAL A 406 1.85 1.05 15.39
CA VAL A 406 2.90 0.94 14.37
C VAL A 406 3.91 2.05 14.64
N VAL A 407 5.18 1.70 14.74
CA VAL A 407 6.27 2.67 14.90
C VAL A 407 7.00 2.80 13.56
N LYS A 408 7.09 4.02 13.05
CA LYS A 408 7.72 4.35 11.77
C LYS A 408 8.76 5.44 11.97
N PRO A 409 9.83 5.51 11.13
CA PRO A 409 10.61 6.74 11.07
C PRO A 409 9.69 7.93 10.76
N LEU A 410 9.95 9.10 11.32
CA LEU A 410 9.18 10.29 10.97
C LEU A 410 9.37 10.63 9.47
N GLU A 411 10.62 10.59 9.01
CA GLU A 411 10.95 10.71 7.59
C GLU A 411 10.63 9.41 6.83
N SER A 412 9.92 9.50 5.72
CA SER A 412 9.52 8.31 4.92
C SER A 412 10.69 7.62 4.22
N ILE A 413 11.76 8.35 3.93
CA ILE A 413 12.97 7.83 3.31
C ILE A 413 14.15 8.13 4.23
N VAL A 414 14.74 7.09 4.76
CA VAL A 414 15.97 7.16 5.53
C VAL A 414 17.10 6.52 4.73
N THR A 415 18.15 7.30 4.47
CA THR A 415 19.38 6.82 3.85
C THR A 415 20.41 6.59 4.94
N GLY A 416 20.77 5.32 5.13
CA GLY A 416 21.86 4.91 6.02
C GLY A 416 23.24 5.07 5.41
#